data_f2ea8df4cc61c100b44b05d70afe1516
#
_entry.id   f2ea8df4cc61c100b44b05d70afe1516
#
_cell.length_a   1.000
_cell.length_b   1.000
_cell.length_c   1.000
_cell.angle_alpha   90.00
_cell.angle_beta   90.00
_cell.angle_gamma   90.00
#
_symmetry.space_group_name_H-M   'P 1'
#
loop_
_entity.id
_entity.type
_entity.pdbx_description
1 polymer ?
#
loop_
_entity_poly.entity_id
_entity_poly.type
_entity_poly.pdbx_seq_one_letter_code
_entity_poly.pdbx_strand_id
1 'polypeptide(L)'
;GEDLRGRPLIKRKEILENLLQDAPPNIHYSRHVSGRGKESFLATCEAGLEGIIGKRISSVYSGTRNGDWIKLKCDKREEFVIGGYTVSDKSTGGISSLLLGVYDGEELVYCGRAGTGFSERERKSLAEKLRSLQKEESPFKQAPRPRVNEGIVWVEPELAAEIKYTDWTDDG
;
A
#
# COMPACT_ATOMS: atom_id res chain seq x y z
N GLY A 1 -40.86 -1.42 -8.08
CA GLY A 1 -39.64 -0.90 -8.65
C GLY A 1 -39.01 -1.92 -9.60
N GLU A 2 -38.33 -1.47 -10.63
CA GLU A 2 -37.61 -2.32 -11.59
C GLU A 2 -36.26 -2.76 -11.04
N ASP A 3 -35.87 -4.02 -11.25
CA ASP A 3 -34.52 -4.50 -10.94
C ASP A 3 -33.53 -4.07 -12.03
N LEU A 4 -32.59 -3.19 -11.67
CA LEU A 4 -31.62 -2.65 -12.60
C LEU A 4 -30.27 -3.41 -12.60
N ARG A 5 -30.12 -4.47 -11.81
CA ARG A 5 -28.84 -5.20 -11.70
C ARG A 5 -28.34 -5.79 -13.00
N GLY A 6 -29.26 -6.24 -13.86
CA GLY A 6 -28.97 -6.73 -15.23
C GLY A 6 -28.60 -5.64 -16.24
N ARG A 7 -28.73 -4.36 -15.92
CA ARG A 7 -28.38 -3.28 -16.83
C ARG A 7 -26.89 -2.89 -16.73
N PRO A 8 -26.26 -2.42 -17.81
CA PRO A 8 -24.90 -1.87 -17.78
C PRO A 8 -24.74 -0.77 -16.74
N LEU A 9 -23.55 -0.68 -16.12
CA LEU A 9 -23.24 0.31 -15.09
C LEU A 9 -23.59 1.73 -15.53
N ILE A 10 -23.21 2.11 -16.75
CA ILE A 10 -23.49 3.47 -17.25
C ILE A 10 -24.99 3.77 -17.27
N LYS A 11 -25.83 2.80 -17.68
CA LYS A 11 -27.29 2.98 -17.72
C LYS A 11 -27.89 3.09 -16.30
N ARG A 12 -27.39 2.32 -15.36
CA ARG A 12 -27.79 2.43 -13.96
C ARG A 12 -27.43 3.78 -13.35
N LYS A 13 -26.25 4.33 -13.74
CA LYS A 13 -25.81 5.66 -13.30
C LYS A 13 -26.65 6.79 -13.89
N GLU A 14 -27.00 6.71 -15.20
CA GLU A 14 -27.92 7.67 -15.84
C GLU A 14 -29.28 7.72 -15.13
N ILE A 15 -29.84 6.56 -14.82
CA ILE A 15 -31.11 6.46 -14.10
C ILE A 15 -30.99 7.08 -12.70
N LEU A 16 -29.91 6.77 -11.99
CA LEU A 16 -29.67 7.31 -10.64
C LEU A 16 -29.46 8.82 -10.67
N GLU A 17 -28.75 9.36 -11.65
CA GLU A 17 -28.51 10.80 -11.80
C GLU A 17 -29.83 11.54 -12.01
N ASN A 18 -30.68 11.02 -12.89
CA ASN A 18 -32.03 11.59 -13.12
C ASN A 18 -32.90 11.53 -11.84
N LEU A 19 -32.86 10.41 -11.11
CA LEU A 19 -33.62 10.24 -9.89
C LEU A 19 -33.19 11.19 -8.77
N LEU A 20 -31.94 11.62 -8.77
CA LEU A 20 -31.35 12.49 -7.74
C LEU A 20 -31.36 13.99 -8.11
N GLN A 21 -31.97 14.39 -9.23
CA GLN A 21 -32.02 15.80 -9.63
C GLN A 21 -32.69 16.69 -8.58
N ASP A 22 -33.78 16.20 -7.97
CA ASP A 22 -34.52 16.91 -6.93
C ASP A 22 -34.26 16.36 -5.52
N ALA A 23 -33.12 15.70 -5.32
CA ALA A 23 -32.76 15.11 -4.03
C ALA A 23 -32.45 16.20 -2.99
N PRO A 24 -32.70 15.95 -1.69
CA PRO A 24 -32.30 16.85 -0.62
C PRO A 24 -30.80 17.15 -0.64
N PRO A 25 -30.35 18.33 -0.14
CA PRO A 25 -28.96 18.77 -0.26
C PRO A 25 -27.93 17.88 0.44
N ASN A 26 -28.34 16.96 1.29
CA ASN A 26 -27.48 15.95 1.94
C ASN A 26 -27.33 14.66 1.12
N ILE A 27 -27.99 14.53 -0.03
CA ILE A 27 -27.86 13.40 -0.94
C ILE A 27 -27.22 13.85 -2.24
N HIS A 28 -26.03 13.31 -2.55
CA HIS A 28 -25.28 13.73 -3.71
C HIS A 28 -25.06 12.56 -4.68
N TYR A 29 -25.22 12.82 -5.98
CA TYR A 29 -24.79 11.91 -7.02
C TYR A 29 -23.26 11.86 -7.09
N SER A 30 -22.69 10.67 -6.93
CA SER A 30 -21.25 10.47 -7.11
C SER A 30 -20.89 10.54 -8.60
N ARG A 31 -20.34 11.66 -9.03
CA ARG A 31 -19.91 11.89 -10.41
C ARG A 31 -18.80 10.93 -10.82
N HIS A 32 -18.58 10.78 -12.11
CA HIS A 32 -17.53 9.95 -12.68
C HIS A 32 -16.95 10.59 -13.92
N VAL A 33 -15.74 10.17 -14.29
CA VAL A 33 -15.07 10.55 -15.54
C VAL A 33 -15.02 9.31 -16.43
N SER A 34 -15.40 9.43 -17.70
CA SER A 34 -15.31 8.36 -18.69
C SER A 34 -14.20 8.61 -19.70
N GLY A 35 -13.49 7.56 -20.10
CA GLY A 35 -12.50 7.59 -21.18
C GLY A 35 -11.15 8.24 -20.86
N ARG A 36 -10.98 8.83 -19.67
CA ARG A 36 -9.75 9.52 -19.23
C ARG A 36 -9.17 8.89 -17.96
N GLY A 37 -9.08 7.58 -17.92
CA GLY A 37 -8.64 6.86 -16.71
C GLY A 37 -7.22 7.21 -16.27
N LYS A 38 -6.29 7.31 -17.23
CA LYS A 38 -4.89 7.63 -16.95
C LYS A 38 -4.72 9.05 -16.40
N GLU A 39 -5.30 10.05 -17.07
CA GLU A 39 -5.25 11.44 -16.67
C GLU A 39 -5.92 11.65 -15.31
N SER A 40 -7.09 11.02 -15.09
CA SER A 40 -7.78 11.07 -13.81
C SER A 40 -6.96 10.45 -12.68
N PHE A 41 -6.26 9.35 -12.96
CA PHE A 41 -5.39 8.71 -11.98
C PHE A 41 -4.21 9.62 -11.61
N LEU A 42 -3.50 10.18 -12.59
CA LEU A 42 -2.38 11.09 -12.35
C LEU A 42 -2.81 12.32 -11.56
N ALA A 43 -3.89 12.99 -11.96
CA ALA A 43 -4.43 14.15 -11.24
C ALA A 43 -4.86 13.81 -9.80
N THR A 44 -5.37 12.60 -9.58
CA THR A 44 -5.72 12.12 -8.23
C THR A 44 -4.48 11.96 -7.35
N CYS A 45 -3.40 11.39 -7.90
CA CYS A 45 -2.14 11.24 -7.18
C CYS A 45 -1.46 12.59 -6.90
N GLU A 46 -1.45 13.51 -7.87
CA GLU A 46 -0.95 14.88 -7.70
C GLU A 46 -1.71 15.65 -6.61
N ALA A 47 -3.02 15.38 -6.47
CA ALA A 47 -3.85 15.95 -5.42
C ALA A 47 -3.67 15.28 -4.04
N GLY A 48 -2.74 14.31 -3.89
CA GLY A 48 -2.48 13.61 -2.63
C GLY A 48 -3.57 12.63 -2.18
N LEU A 49 -4.47 12.22 -3.09
CA LEU A 49 -5.55 11.28 -2.77
C LEU A 49 -5.07 9.83 -2.87
N GLU A 50 -5.76 8.90 -2.21
CA GLU A 50 -5.38 7.47 -2.15
C GLU A 50 -5.34 6.78 -3.52
N GLY A 51 -6.17 7.23 -4.47
CA GLY A 51 -6.29 6.63 -5.80
C GLY A 51 -7.71 6.65 -6.34
N ILE A 52 -7.97 5.86 -7.38
CA ILE A 52 -9.28 5.78 -8.05
C ILE A 52 -9.79 4.35 -8.15
N ILE A 53 -11.10 4.22 -8.33
CA ILE A 53 -11.75 2.96 -8.72
C ILE A 53 -12.13 3.03 -10.19
N GLY A 54 -11.43 2.26 -11.02
CA GLY A 54 -11.82 2.03 -12.41
C GLY A 54 -12.95 1.00 -12.48
N LYS A 55 -14.02 1.33 -13.21
CA LYS A 55 -15.20 0.45 -13.36
C LYS A 55 -15.52 0.26 -14.82
N ARG A 56 -15.73 -0.99 -15.25
CA ARG A 56 -16.15 -1.28 -16.62
C ARG A 56 -17.57 -0.75 -16.84
N ILE A 57 -17.72 0.21 -17.75
CA ILE A 57 -19.01 0.91 -18.00
C ILE A 57 -20.13 0.00 -18.49
N SER A 58 -19.77 -1.08 -19.22
CA SER A 58 -20.71 -2.08 -19.73
C SER A 58 -21.03 -3.21 -18.76
N SER A 59 -20.41 -3.23 -17.56
CA SER A 59 -20.63 -4.32 -16.59
C SER A 59 -22.01 -4.29 -15.99
N VAL A 60 -22.60 -5.46 -15.81
CA VAL A 60 -23.80 -5.65 -14.99
C VAL A 60 -23.41 -5.69 -13.50
N TYR A 61 -24.37 -5.60 -12.60
CA TYR A 61 -24.10 -5.77 -11.18
C TYR A 61 -23.81 -7.23 -10.86
N SER A 62 -22.65 -7.47 -10.27
CA SER A 62 -22.27 -8.78 -9.73
C SER A 62 -21.97 -8.63 -8.24
N GLY A 63 -22.49 -9.54 -7.42
CA GLY A 63 -22.17 -9.61 -5.99
C GLY A 63 -20.79 -10.23 -5.71
N THR A 64 -20.01 -10.58 -6.75
CA THR A 64 -18.70 -11.24 -6.65
C THR A 64 -17.59 -10.40 -7.25
N ARG A 65 -16.33 -10.67 -6.86
CA ARG A 65 -15.16 -10.07 -7.49
C ARG A 65 -14.89 -10.75 -8.83
N ASN A 66 -15.06 -10.02 -9.93
CA ASN A 66 -14.92 -10.53 -11.30
C ASN A 66 -13.98 -9.68 -12.19
N GLY A 67 -13.26 -8.72 -11.62
CA GLY A 67 -12.34 -7.85 -12.38
C GLY A 67 -13.01 -6.68 -13.11
N ASP A 68 -14.33 -6.52 -13.05
CA ASP A 68 -15.01 -5.36 -13.64
C ASP A 68 -14.74 -4.06 -12.90
N TRP A 69 -14.31 -4.16 -11.64
CA TRP A 69 -13.87 -3.04 -10.82
C TRP A 69 -12.42 -3.25 -10.40
N ILE A 70 -11.59 -2.25 -10.67
CA ILE A 70 -10.16 -2.26 -10.32
C ILE A 70 -9.85 -1.08 -9.40
N LYS A 71 -9.13 -1.32 -8.32
CA LYS A 71 -8.60 -0.28 -7.45
C LYS A 71 -7.19 0.08 -7.92
N LEU A 72 -6.99 1.34 -8.30
CA LEU A 72 -5.69 1.91 -8.65
C LEU A 72 -5.28 2.84 -7.51
N LYS A 73 -4.23 2.48 -6.79
CA LYS A 73 -3.70 3.27 -5.67
C LYS A 73 -2.56 4.13 -6.13
N CYS A 74 -2.49 5.35 -5.60
CA CYS A 74 -1.32 6.22 -5.72
C CYS A 74 -0.25 5.69 -4.77
N ASP A 75 0.86 5.27 -5.34
CA ASP A 75 1.98 4.75 -4.57
C ASP A 75 2.96 5.89 -4.25
N LYS A 76 3.29 6.04 -2.99
CA LYS A 76 4.41 6.85 -2.53
C LYS A 76 5.67 5.99 -2.53
N ARG A 77 6.82 6.60 -2.79
CA ARG A 77 8.13 5.93 -2.70
C ARG A 77 9.07 6.85 -1.94
N GLU A 78 9.71 6.29 -0.95
CA GLU A 78 10.70 6.97 -0.13
C GLU A 78 11.82 6.02 0.23
N GLU A 79 12.98 6.56 0.53
CA GLU A 79 14.12 5.81 1.01
C GLU A 79 14.08 5.71 2.54
N PHE A 80 14.25 4.49 3.04
CA PHE A 80 14.30 4.18 4.46
C PHE A 80 15.61 3.49 4.79
N VAL A 81 16.18 3.81 5.93
CA VAL A 81 17.36 3.13 6.45
C VAL A 81 16.98 1.77 7.04
N ILE A 82 17.77 0.76 6.74
CA ILE A 82 17.60 -0.58 7.28
C ILE A 82 18.34 -0.68 8.61
N GLY A 83 17.61 -0.77 9.72
CA GLY A 83 18.19 -0.94 11.06
C GLY A 83 18.14 -2.37 11.59
N GLY A 84 17.49 -3.29 10.85
CA GLY A 84 17.41 -4.68 11.22
C GLY A 84 16.54 -5.50 10.28
N TYR A 85 16.44 -6.77 10.56
CA TYR A 85 15.53 -7.67 9.85
C TYR A 85 14.97 -8.72 10.79
N THR A 86 13.86 -9.31 10.39
CA THR A 86 13.25 -10.41 11.15
C THR A 86 13.52 -11.75 10.47
N VAL A 87 13.60 -12.77 11.29
CA VAL A 87 13.71 -14.18 10.87
C VAL A 87 12.53 -14.97 11.41
N SER A 88 12.03 -15.92 10.66
CA SER A 88 11.02 -16.87 11.11
C SER A 88 11.26 -18.24 10.49
N ASP A 89 10.73 -19.28 11.09
CA ASP A 89 10.86 -20.68 10.60
C ASP A 89 10.31 -20.85 9.18
N LYS A 90 9.48 -19.94 8.73
CA LYS A 90 8.86 -19.95 7.39
C LYS A 90 9.62 -19.09 6.36
N SER A 91 10.67 -18.38 6.77
CA SER A 91 11.38 -17.48 5.87
C SER A 91 12.37 -18.20 4.99
N THR A 92 12.09 -18.26 3.69
CA THR A 92 13.03 -18.74 2.68
C THR A 92 14.16 -17.72 2.53
N GLY A 93 15.40 -18.11 2.74
CA GLY A 93 16.57 -17.22 2.62
C GLY A 93 16.91 -16.40 3.86
N GLY A 94 16.28 -16.66 5.02
CA GLY A 94 16.69 -16.12 6.32
C GLY A 94 16.12 -14.74 6.69
N ILE A 95 15.50 -14.00 5.76
CA ILE A 95 14.83 -12.71 6.04
C ILE A 95 13.33 -12.86 5.86
N SER A 96 12.56 -12.52 6.89
CA SER A 96 11.09 -12.44 6.84
C SER A 96 10.64 -11.03 6.48
N SER A 97 11.17 -10.01 7.15
CA SER A 97 10.93 -8.60 6.83
C SER A 97 12.14 -7.74 7.20
N LEU A 98 12.27 -6.59 6.55
CA LEU A 98 13.18 -5.52 6.95
C LEU A 98 12.54 -4.66 8.02
N LEU A 99 13.32 -4.15 8.96
CA LEU A 99 12.95 -3.15 9.93
C LEU A 99 13.52 -1.82 9.46
N LEU A 100 12.66 -0.85 9.26
CA LEU A 100 12.92 0.39 8.54
C LEU A 100 12.83 1.59 9.46
N GLY A 101 13.64 2.60 9.21
CA GLY A 101 13.60 3.85 9.94
C GLY A 101 14.04 5.05 9.12
N VAL A 102 13.82 6.22 9.69
CA VAL A 102 14.33 7.51 9.21
C VAL A 102 15.10 8.19 10.32
N TYR A 103 16.08 9.00 9.95
CA TYR A 103 16.79 9.81 10.92
C TYR A 103 15.98 11.06 11.31
N ASP A 104 15.82 11.26 12.62
CA ASP A 104 15.39 12.51 13.22
C ASP A 104 16.58 13.09 14.00
N GLY A 105 17.29 14.01 13.41
CA GLY A 105 18.61 14.46 13.89
C GLY A 105 19.63 13.31 13.80
N GLU A 106 20.21 12.91 14.94
CA GLU A 106 21.18 11.80 15.04
C GLU A 106 20.51 10.46 15.41
N GLU A 107 19.22 10.47 15.73
CA GLU A 107 18.49 9.29 16.21
C GLU A 107 17.77 8.59 15.07
N LEU A 108 17.94 7.29 14.94
CA LEU A 108 17.17 6.48 13.98
C LEU A 108 15.82 6.13 14.60
N VAL A 109 14.74 6.65 14.02
CA VAL A 109 13.36 6.42 14.45
C VAL A 109 12.76 5.27 13.62
N TYR A 110 12.22 4.27 14.30
CA TYR A 110 11.55 3.15 13.64
C TYR A 110 10.27 3.60 12.97
N CYS A 111 10.08 3.23 11.69
CA CYS A 111 8.93 3.62 10.86
C CYS A 111 8.07 2.44 10.40
N GLY A 112 8.58 1.23 10.43
CA GLY A 112 7.78 0.09 9.99
C GLY A 112 8.56 -1.09 9.44
N ARG A 113 7.84 -2.01 8.77
CA ARG A 113 8.40 -3.27 8.25
C ARG A 113 8.04 -3.46 6.78
N ALA A 114 9.00 -3.94 5.99
CA ALA A 114 8.77 -4.40 4.63
C ALA A 114 9.08 -5.90 4.51
N GLY A 115 8.04 -6.73 4.32
CA GLY A 115 8.18 -8.20 4.20
C GLY A 115 7.94 -8.72 2.78
N THR A 116 7.53 -7.87 1.85
CA THR A 116 7.20 -8.22 0.45
C THR A 116 7.93 -7.27 -0.51
N GLY A 117 7.92 -7.60 -1.79
CA GLY A 117 8.54 -6.75 -2.83
C GLY A 117 9.92 -7.22 -3.27
N PHE A 118 10.50 -8.28 -2.69
CA PHE A 118 11.77 -8.86 -3.13
C PHE A 118 11.55 -10.21 -3.80
N SER A 119 12.27 -10.48 -4.87
CA SER A 119 12.45 -11.83 -5.39
C SER A 119 13.31 -12.67 -4.42
N GLU A 120 13.29 -14.00 -4.57
CA GLU A 120 14.15 -14.87 -3.77
C GLU A 120 15.66 -14.57 -3.95
N ARG A 121 16.04 -14.18 -5.16
CA ARG A 121 17.43 -13.80 -5.47
C ARG A 121 17.84 -12.53 -4.73
N GLU A 122 17.00 -11.51 -4.76
CA GLU A 122 17.24 -10.24 -4.03
C GLU A 122 17.27 -10.48 -2.53
N ARG A 123 16.37 -11.31 -2.01
CA ARG A 123 16.32 -11.68 -0.59
C ARG A 123 17.61 -12.36 -0.13
N LYS A 124 18.15 -13.29 -0.92
CA LYS A 124 19.43 -13.96 -0.61
C LYS A 124 20.60 -12.98 -0.64
N SER A 125 20.71 -12.17 -1.69
CA SER A 125 21.78 -11.18 -1.82
C SER A 125 21.73 -10.14 -0.69
N LEU A 126 20.53 -9.70 -0.30
CA LEU A 126 20.34 -8.78 0.81
C LEU A 126 20.70 -9.42 2.15
N ALA A 127 20.33 -10.71 2.36
CA ALA A 127 20.70 -11.45 3.55
C ALA A 127 22.22 -11.56 3.73
N GLU A 128 22.96 -11.77 2.66
CA GLU A 128 24.45 -11.81 2.69
C GLU A 128 25.03 -10.46 3.11
N LYS A 129 24.54 -9.37 2.53
CA LYS A 129 24.97 -8.00 2.88
C LYS A 129 24.64 -7.66 4.33
N LEU A 130 23.42 -7.95 4.79
CA LEU A 130 22.99 -7.63 6.15
C LEU A 130 23.71 -8.46 7.21
N ARG A 131 24.14 -9.69 6.91
CA ARG A 131 24.93 -10.52 7.83
C ARG A 131 26.28 -9.89 8.19
N SER A 132 26.94 -9.21 7.27
CA SER A 132 28.21 -8.52 7.54
C SER A 132 28.06 -7.27 8.41
N LEU A 133 26.83 -6.77 8.54
CA LEU A 133 26.49 -5.55 9.30
C LEU A 133 25.79 -5.87 10.65
N GLN A 134 25.76 -7.14 11.08
CA GLN A 134 25.07 -7.49 12.33
C GLN A 134 25.70 -6.84 13.56
N LYS A 135 24.84 -6.42 14.47
CA LYS A 135 25.21 -5.87 15.76
C LYS A 135 24.30 -6.42 16.87
N GLU A 136 24.73 -6.27 18.12
CA GLU A 136 24.00 -6.82 19.28
C GLU A 136 22.85 -5.91 19.70
N GLU A 137 23.03 -4.60 19.62
CA GLU A 137 22.08 -3.61 20.09
C GLU A 137 21.24 -3.02 18.94
N SER A 138 19.99 -2.65 19.26
CA SER A 138 19.12 -1.97 18.33
C SER A 138 19.68 -0.60 17.95
N PRO A 139 19.75 -0.25 16.65
CA PRO A 139 20.09 1.10 16.22
C PRO A 139 18.93 2.10 16.37
N PHE A 140 17.72 1.62 16.62
CA PHE A 140 16.54 2.48 16.74
C PHE A 140 16.43 3.08 18.15
N LYS A 141 16.03 4.34 18.23
CA LYS A 141 15.71 5.06 19.49
C LYS A 141 14.72 4.26 20.36
N GLN A 142 13.71 3.69 19.71
CA GLN A 142 12.77 2.76 20.31
C GLN A 142 12.71 1.49 19.47
N ALA A 143 13.24 0.40 20.01
CA ALA A 143 13.27 -0.87 19.31
C ALA A 143 11.86 -1.44 19.16
N PRO A 144 11.45 -1.85 17.94
CA PRO A 144 10.19 -2.53 17.74
C PRO A 144 10.18 -3.90 18.43
N ARG A 145 9.02 -4.31 18.92
CA ARG A 145 8.85 -5.64 19.52
C ARG A 145 8.76 -6.73 18.45
N PRO A 146 9.37 -7.89 18.67
CA PRO A 146 9.19 -9.04 17.80
C PRO A 146 7.72 -9.52 17.84
N ARG A 147 7.25 -10.07 16.73
CA ARG A 147 5.97 -10.79 16.71
C ARG A 147 6.17 -12.21 17.27
N VAL A 148 5.05 -12.91 17.51
CA VAL A 148 5.09 -14.31 17.95
C VAL A 148 5.83 -15.18 16.93
N ASN A 149 6.77 -15.99 17.39
CA ASN A 149 7.63 -16.88 16.56
C ASN A 149 8.53 -16.12 15.55
N GLU A 150 8.96 -14.90 15.89
CA GLU A 150 9.84 -14.08 15.08
C GLU A 150 11.06 -13.66 15.89
N GLY A 151 12.26 -13.87 15.35
CA GLY A 151 13.49 -13.31 15.87
C GLY A 151 13.83 -11.99 15.17
N ILE A 152 14.48 -11.07 15.90
CA ILE A 152 15.01 -9.83 15.32
C ILE A 152 16.54 -9.94 15.30
N VAL A 153 17.12 -9.53 14.18
CA VAL A 153 18.56 -9.34 14.00
C VAL A 153 18.81 -7.87 13.67
N TRP A 154 19.57 -7.20 14.51
CA TRP A 154 19.94 -5.80 14.32
C TRP A 154 21.14 -5.67 13.38
N VAL A 155 21.22 -4.57 12.65
CA VAL A 155 22.33 -4.28 11.75
C VAL A 155 22.78 -2.82 11.90
N GLU A 156 24.05 -2.54 11.56
CA GLU A 156 24.52 -1.18 11.39
C GLU A 156 23.70 -0.50 10.29
N PRO A 157 23.20 0.73 10.53
CA PRO A 157 22.27 1.42 9.62
C PRO A 157 22.98 2.07 8.42
N GLU A 158 23.72 1.25 7.66
CA GLU A 158 24.51 1.66 6.51
C GLU A 158 23.80 1.50 5.18
N LEU A 159 22.70 0.71 5.15
CA LEU A 159 21.96 0.43 3.92
C LEU A 159 20.59 1.11 3.95
N ALA A 160 20.20 1.68 2.81
CA ALA A 160 18.87 2.19 2.56
C ALA A 160 18.12 1.33 1.53
N ALA A 161 16.81 1.35 1.62
CA ALA A 161 15.92 0.72 0.66
C ALA A 161 14.83 1.70 0.21
N GLU A 162 14.60 1.78 -1.11
CA GLU A 162 13.41 2.46 -1.64
C GLU A 162 12.18 1.60 -1.36
N ILE A 163 11.25 2.12 -0.61
CA ILE A 163 10.02 1.44 -0.21
C ILE A 163 8.83 2.10 -0.87
N LYS A 164 8.03 1.26 -1.51
CA LYS A 164 6.73 1.64 -2.03
C LYS A 164 5.67 1.42 -0.95
N TYR A 165 4.97 2.47 -0.56
CA TYR A 165 3.90 2.39 0.43
C TYR A 165 2.69 3.22 -0.01
N THR A 166 1.55 3.02 0.64
CA THR A 166 0.30 3.70 0.28
C THR A 166 0.10 4.95 1.12
N ASP A 167 0.30 4.82 2.43
CA ASP A 167 0.16 5.91 3.39
C ASP A 167 0.85 5.55 4.70
N TRP A 168 1.14 6.57 5.51
CA TRP A 168 1.58 6.39 6.89
C TRP A 168 0.39 5.98 7.75
N THR A 169 0.64 5.11 8.71
CA THR A 169 -0.35 4.79 9.75
C THR A 169 -0.22 5.78 10.90
N ASP A 170 -1.27 5.92 11.73
CA ASP A 170 -1.26 6.83 12.89
C ASP A 170 -0.15 6.48 13.91
N ASP A 171 0.38 5.26 13.85
CA ASP A 171 1.46 4.77 14.70
C ASP A 171 2.86 4.90 14.05
N GLY A 172 2.96 5.50 12.86
CA GLY A 172 4.19 5.68 12.07
C GLY A 172 4.32 4.72 10.90
#